data_74f94f2b110cfebb45dcf38238c2bfdb
#
_entry.id   74f94f2b110cfebb45dcf38238c2bfdb
#
_cell.length_a   1.000
_cell.length_b   1.000
_cell.length_c   1.000
_cell.angle_alpha   90.00
_cell.angle_beta   90.00
_cell.angle_gamma   90.00
#
_symmetry.space_group_name_H-M   'P 1'
#
loop_
_entity.id
_entity.type
_entity.pdbx_description
1 polymer ?
#
loop_
_entity_poly.entity_id
_entity_poly.type
_entity_poly.pdbx_seq_one_letter_code
_entity_poly.pdbx_strand_id
1 'polypeptide(L)'
;MRELKRLTLLCGHYGSGKTNIAVNIAAELKKQGGNVAIADLDIVNPYFRAKDSVEEFKKLGIRLICSEYANTNLDIPALPQEMYAVTDDRTLKVVLDIGGDDRGALVLGRLAPAITAENDYEMLMVVNCFRPLTRDAESTI
;
A
#
# COMPACT_ATOMS: atom_id res chain seq x y z
N MET A 1 19.33 -1.39 6.04
CA MET A 1 17.88 -1.11 6.19
C MET A 1 17.34 -1.96 7.34
N ARG A 2 16.53 -1.38 8.20
CA ARG A 2 15.93 -2.15 9.28
C ARG A 2 15.04 -3.26 8.72
N GLU A 3 14.86 -4.34 9.46
CA GLU A 3 13.93 -5.37 9.08
C GLU A 3 12.48 -4.84 9.13
N LEU A 4 11.78 -4.96 8.01
CA LEU A 4 10.40 -4.55 7.89
C LEU A 4 9.46 -5.66 8.36
N LYS A 5 8.34 -5.27 8.94
CA LYS A 5 7.29 -6.20 9.33
C LYS A 5 6.66 -6.85 8.10
N ARG A 6 5.96 -7.96 8.33
CA ARG A 6 5.29 -8.70 7.24
C ARG A 6 4.29 -7.83 6.48
N LEU A 7 3.50 -7.04 7.21
CA LEU A 7 2.58 -6.08 6.63
C LEU A 7 3.13 -4.66 6.82
N THR A 8 3.50 -4.00 5.75
CA THR A 8 3.96 -2.62 5.77
C THR A 8 2.93 -1.73 5.10
N LEU A 9 2.28 -0.88 5.90
CA LEU A 9 1.27 0.05 5.45
C LEU A 9 1.90 1.41 5.21
N LEU A 10 1.75 1.94 4.00
CA LEU A 10 2.21 3.27 3.64
C LEU A 10 1.02 4.21 3.53
N CYS A 11 1.00 5.24 4.34
CA CYS A 11 0.02 6.30 4.26
C CYS A 11 0.71 7.65 4.09
N GLY A 12 0.01 8.60 3.54
CA GLY A 12 0.56 9.92 3.27
C GLY A 12 -0.27 10.67 2.28
N HIS A 13 -0.08 11.98 2.24
CA HIS A 13 -0.83 12.86 1.37
C HIS A 13 -0.54 12.57 -0.10
N TYR A 14 -1.48 12.93 -0.96
CA TYR A 14 -1.27 12.92 -2.42
C TYR A 14 0.02 13.66 -2.79
N GLY A 15 0.83 13.05 -3.64
CA GLY A 15 2.10 13.62 -4.07
C GLY A 15 3.22 13.57 -3.03
N SER A 16 3.08 12.80 -1.95
CA SER A 16 4.16 12.57 -0.97
C SER A 16 5.29 11.68 -1.48
N GLY A 17 5.10 10.99 -2.60
CA GLY A 17 6.03 9.98 -3.11
C GLY A 17 5.78 8.58 -2.57
N LYS A 18 4.67 8.38 -1.91
CA LYS A 18 4.26 7.12 -1.27
C LYS A 18 4.34 5.91 -2.19
N THR A 19 3.85 6.05 -3.41
CA THR A 19 3.87 4.97 -4.42
C THR A 19 5.27 4.55 -4.81
N ASN A 20 6.18 5.51 -5.06
CA ASN A 20 7.57 5.21 -5.38
C ASN A 20 8.28 4.50 -4.22
N ILE A 21 7.97 4.87 -3.00
CA ILE A 21 8.50 4.21 -1.80
C ILE A 21 7.96 2.79 -1.71
N ALA A 22 6.66 2.59 -1.95
CA ALA A 22 6.05 1.25 -1.96
C ALA A 22 6.73 0.32 -2.96
N VAL A 23 6.95 0.79 -4.17
CA VAL A 23 7.65 0.03 -5.23
C VAL A 23 9.07 -0.34 -4.82
N ASN A 24 9.82 0.61 -4.30
CA ASN A 24 11.20 0.37 -3.88
C ASN A 24 11.29 -0.61 -2.70
N ILE A 25 10.39 -0.51 -1.74
CA ILE A 25 10.31 -1.46 -0.63
C ILE A 25 9.99 -2.86 -1.14
N ALA A 26 8.99 -3.00 -2.00
CA ALA A 26 8.60 -4.29 -2.56
C ALA A 26 9.75 -4.93 -3.36
N ALA A 27 10.45 -4.15 -4.17
CA ALA A 27 11.60 -4.61 -4.94
C ALA A 27 12.74 -5.07 -4.03
N GLU A 28 13.03 -4.33 -2.97
CA GLU A 28 14.07 -4.69 -2.02
C GLU A 28 13.72 -5.97 -1.24
N LEU A 29 12.48 -6.10 -0.78
CA LEU A 29 12.00 -7.33 -0.15
C LEU A 29 12.09 -8.53 -1.08
N LYS A 30 11.84 -8.33 -2.37
CA LYS A 30 11.96 -9.39 -3.38
C LYS A 30 13.40 -9.82 -3.60
N LYS A 31 14.34 -8.87 -3.62
CA LYS A 31 15.78 -9.16 -3.71
C LYS A 31 16.27 -10.02 -2.54
N GLN A 32 15.67 -9.86 -1.37
CA GLN A 32 15.97 -10.68 -0.19
C GLN A 32 15.43 -12.11 -0.26
N GLY A 33 14.79 -12.48 -1.38
CA GLY A 33 14.31 -13.82 -1.64
C GLY A 33 12.92 -14.13 -1.09
N GLY A 34 12.18 -13.13 -0.63
CA GLY A 34 10.84 -13.31 -0.09
C GLY A 34 9.75 -13.43 -1.17
N ASN A 35 8.60 -13.95 -0.77
CA ASN A 35 7.36 -13.78 -1.50
C ASN A 35 6.78 -12.42 -1.16
N VAL A 36 6.52 -11.59 -2.16
CA VAL A 36 6.12 -10.20 -1.97
C VAL A 36 4.88 -9.88 -2.79
N ALA A 37 3.95 -9.20 -2.16
CA ALA A 37 2.82 -8.55 -2.82
C ALA A 37 2.83 -7.05 -2.54
N ILE A 38 2.34 -6.30 -3.50
CA ILE A 38 2.03 -4.89 -3.34
C ILE A 38 0.54 -4.69 -3.59
N ALA A 39 -0.13 -4.02 -2.66
CA ALA A 39 -1.55 -3.73 -2.78
C ALA A 39 -1.74 -2.22 -2.96
N ASP A 40 -2.30 -1.84 -4.10
CA ASP A 40 -2.69 -0.46 -4.38
C ASP A 40 -4.14 -0.25 -3.95
N LEU A 41 -4.29 0.35 -2.78
CA LEU A 41 -5.57 0.67 -2.19
C LEU A 41 -5.88 2.18 -2.27
N ASP A 42 -5.05 2.94 -2.97
CA ASP A 42 -5.29 4.35 -3.24
C ASP A 42 -6.25 4.51 -4.41
N ILE A 43 -7.49 4.86 -4.10
CA ILE A 43 -8.56 5.00 -5.08
C ILE A 43 -8.44 6.27 -5.91
N VAL A 44 -7.87 7.31 -5.33
CA VAL A 44 -7.78 8.64 -5.95
C VAL A 44 -6.69 8.68 -7.00
N ASN A 45 -5.62 7.94 -6.80
CA ASN A 45 -4.47 7.94 -7.70
C ASN A 45 -3.97 6.52 -8.02
N PRO A 46 -4.67 5.79 -8.90
CA PRO A 46 -4.35 4.41 -9.24
C PRO A 46 -3.11 4.33 -10.15
N TYR A 47 -1.93 4.41 -9.55
CA TYR A 47 -0.67 4.38 -10.27
C TYR A 47 -0.41 3.04 -10.97
N PHE A 48 -0.78 1.94 -10.32
CA PHE A 48 -0.46 0.59 -10.80
C PHE A 48 -1.44 0.00 -11.82
N ARG A 49 -2.41 0.79 -12.29
CA ARG A 49 -3.37 0.33 -13.30
C ARG A 49 -2.84 0.39 -14.72
N ALA A 50 -1.72 1.07 -14.95
CA ALA A 50 -1.09 1.08 -16.24
C ALA A 50 -0.61 -0.34 -16.60
N LYS A 51 -0.92 -0.77 -17.81
CA LYS A 51 -0.55 -2.10 -18.32
C LYS A 51 0.96 -2.38 -18.18
N ASP A 52 1.77 -1.36 -18.42
CA ASP A 52 3.23 -1.45 -18.34
C ASP A 52 3.71 -1.74 -16.92
N SER A 53 3.08 -1.11 -15.91
CA SER A 53 3.39 -1.35 -14.49
C SER A 53 3.04 -2.77 -14.07
N VAL A 54 1.90 -3.29 -14.52
CA VAL A 54 1.47 -4.66 -14.24
C VAL A 54 2.48 -5.67 -14.80
N GLU A 55 2.93 -5.46 -16.03
CA GLU A 55 3.93 -6.33 -16.68
C GLU A 55 5.29 -6.26 -15.99
N GLU A 56 5.70 -5.08 -15.53
CA GLU A 56 6.95 -4.89 -14.79
C GLU A 56 6.94 -5.66 -13.48
N PHE A 57 5.88 -5.53 -12.68
CA PHE A 57 5.74 -6.28 -11.43
C PHE A 57 5.71 -7.80 -11.66
N LYS A 58 5.04 -8.23 -12.71
CA LYS A 58 5.02 -9.64 -13.11
C LYS A 58 6.40 -10.17 -13.44
N LYS A 59 7.23 -9.40 -14.16
CA LYS A 59 8.62 -9.75 -14.45
C LYS A 59 9.49 -9.84 -13.20
N LEU A 60 9.23 -8.98 -12.22
CA LEU A 60 9.93 -8.99 -10.93
C LEU A 60 9.45 -10.12 -10.01
N GLY A 61 8.36 -10.80 -10.35
CA GLY A 61 7.76 -11.82 -9.51
C GLY A 61 7.05 -11.27 -8.29
N ILE A 62 6.62 -10.01 -8.33
CA ILE A 62 5.86 -9.35 -7.29
C ILE A 62 4.37 -9.43 -7.64
N ARG A 63 3.56 -9.94 -6.72
CA ARG A 63 2.11 -10.00 -6.90
C ARG A 63 1.51 -8.61 -6.73
N LEU A 64 0.74 -8.17 -7.72
CA LEU A 64 0.05 -6.89 -7.68
C LEU A 64 -1.44 -7.11 -7.38
N ILE A 65 -1.93 -6.38 -6.38
CA ILE A 65 -3.34 -6.35 -6.00
C ILE A 65 -3.83 -4.91 -6.15
N CYS A 66 -4.81 -4.71 -7.02
CA CYS A 66 -5.43 -3.41 -7.24
C CYS A 66 -6.91 -3.48 -6.87
N SER A 67 -7.42 -2.39 -6.29
CA SER A 67 -8.84 -2.25 -6.11
C SER A 67 -9.53 -1.90 -7.43
N GLU A 68 -10.61 -2.59 -7.77
CA GLU A 68 -11.35 -2.43 -9.04
C GLU A 68 -12.38 -1.29 -8.99
N TYR A 69 -12.02 -0.14 -8.44
CA TYR A 69 -13.00 0.90 -8.10
C TYR A 69 -13.43 1.83 -9.20
N ALA A 70 -12.71 1.90 -10.29
CA ALA A 70 -12.90 2.93 -11.30
C ALA A 70 -14.28 2.88 -11.98
N ASN A 71 -15.03 1.80 -11.82
CA ASN A 71 -16.27 1.54 -12.55
C ASN A 71 -17.51 1.34 -11.67
N THR A 72 -17.42 1.56 -10.36
CA THR A 72 -18.58 1.39 -9.48
C THR A 72 -19.01 2.72 -8.87
N ASN A 73 -20.32 3.00 -8.95
CA ASN A 73 -20.95 4.16 -8.29
C ASN A 73 -21.12 3.97 -6.78
N LEU A 74 -20.36 3.07 -6.17
CA LEU A 74 -20.44 2.80 -4.73
C LEU A 74 -19.52 3.76 -3.97
N ASP A 75 -20.09 4.48 -3.01
CA ASP A 75 -19.36 5.40 -2.13
C ASP A 75 -18.38 4.66 -1.22
N ILE A 76 -18.56 3.37 -1.02
CA ILE A 76 -17.72 2.52 -0.18
C ILE A 76 -17.13 1.41 -1.03
N PRO A 77 -15.84 1.43 -1.23
CA PRO A 77 -15.13 0.41 -1.99
C PRO A 77 -15.20 -0.97 -1.32
N ALA A 78 -15.58 -2.02 -2.08
CA ALA A 78 -15.38 -3.39 -1.64
C ALA A 78 -13.90 -3.75 -1.76
N LEU A 79 -13.28 -4.32 -0.75
CA LEU A 79 -11.92 -4.82 -0.85
C LEU A 79 -11.87 -6.02 -1.80
N PRO A 80 -10.85 -6.13 -2.66
CA PRO A 80 -10.68 -7.32 -3.46
C PRO A 80 -10.62 -8.56 -2.57
N GLN A 81 -11.28 -9.63 -2.98
CA GLN A 81 -11.22 -10.89 -2.25
C GLN A 81 -9.77 -11.37 -2.05
N GLU A 82 -8.91 -11.11 -3.02
CA GLU A 82 -7.48 -11.39 -2.96
C GLU A 82 -6.79 -10.71 -1.77
N MET A 83 -7.30 -9.58 -1.31
CA MET A 83 -6.72 -8.86 -0.17
C MET A 83 -6.87 -9.63 1.13
N TYR A 84 -8.00 -10.31 1.32
CA TYR A 84 -8.20 -11.17 2.48
C TYR A 84 -7.30 -12.41 2.44
N ALA A 85 -7.16 -13.03 1.28
CA ALA A 85 -6.25 -14.17 1.10
C ALA A 85 -4.80 -13.81 1.40
N VAL A 86 -4.40 -12.61 1.03
CA VAL A 86 -3.04 -12.09 1.25
C VAL A 86 -2.75 -11.83 2.73
N THR A 87 -3.73 -11.33 3.48
CA THR A 87 -3.57 -11.15 4.93
C THR A 87 -3.47 -12.49 5.66
N ASP A 88 -4.10 -13.54 5.16
CA ASP A 88 -4.06 -14.88 5.75
C ASP A 88 -2.79 -15.66 5.43
N ASP A 89 -2.13 -15.37 4.32
CA ASP A 89 -0.88 -16.02 3.93
C ASP A 89 0.33 -15.41 4.66
N ARG A 90 0.74 -16.04 5.75
CA ARG A 90 1.84 -15.57 6.58
C ARG A 90 3.23 -15.69 5.95
N THR A 91 3.36 -16.39 4.84
CA THR A 91 4.63 -16.50 4.10
C THR A 91 4.85 -15.29 3.18
N LEU A 92 3.82 -14.50 2.94
CA LEU A 92 3.82 -13.38 2.03
C LEU A 92 4.08 -12.06 2.76
N LYS A 93 5.08 -11.32 2.34
CA LYS A 93 5.30 -9.94 2.76
C LYS A 93 4.49 -9.00 1.89
N VAL A 94 3.75 -8.10 2.49
CA VAL A 94 2.80 -7.23 1.78
C VAL A 94 3.10 -5.77 2.05
N VAL A 95 3.22 -5.00 0.99
CA VAL A 95 3.29 -3.53 1.05
C VAL A 95 1.93 -2.99 0.62
N LEU A 96 1.27 -2.25 1.51
CA LEU A 96 -0.03 -1.67 1.26
C LEU A 96 0.13 -0.17 1.02
N ASP A 97 -0.23 0.28 -0.18
CA ASP A 97 -0.26 1.69 -0.54
C ASP A 97 -1.67 2.23 -0.30
N ILE A 98 -1.83 2.99 0.78
CA ILE A 98 -3.12 3.48 1.26
C ILE A 98 -3.23 4.98 0.98
N GLY A 99 -4.36 5.41 0.42
CA GLY A 99 -4.64 6.82 0.22
C GLY A 99 -4.66 7.62 1.53
N GLY A 100 -4.21 8.86 1.48
CA GLY A 100 -4.16 9.76 2.63
C GLY A 100 -5.44 10.55 2.89
N ASP A 101 -6.54 10.16 2.28
CA ASP A 101 -7.86 10.80 2.41
C ASP A 101 -8.83 9.96 3.24
N ASP A 102 -10.07 10.44 3.36
CA ASP A 102 -11.15 9.74 4.09
C ASP A 102 -11.42 8.34 3.53
N ARG A 103 -11.25 8.15 2.24
CA ARG A 103 -11.45 6.85 1.58
C ARG A 103 -10.36 5.85 1.97
N GLY A 104 -9.12 6.33 2.07
CA GLY A 104 -8.01 5.53 2.59
C GLY A 104 -8.27 5.08 4.03
N ALA A 105 -8.79 5.96 4.86
CA ALA A 105 -9.16 5.63 6.23
C ALA A 105 -10.28 4.57 6.30
N LEU A 106 -11.27 4.64 5.42
CA LEU A 106 -12.34 3.63 5.33
C LEU A 106 -11.82 2.26 4.92
N VAL A 107 -10.94 2.21 3.92
CA VAL A 107 -10.28 0.98 3.49
C VAL A 107 -9.47 0.37 4.63
N LEU A 108 -8.69 1.19 5.31
CA LEU A 108 -7.89 0.75 6.46
C LEU A 108 -8.78 0.21 7.59
N GLY A 109 -9.91 0.87 7.87
CA GLY A 109 -10.87 0.42 8.86
C GLY A 109 -11.42 -0.98 8.60
N ARG A 110 -11.60 -1.35 7.34
CA ARG A 110 -12.03 -2.70 6.95
C ARG A 110 -10.94 -3.75 7.11
N LEU A 111 -9.70 -3.38 6.90
CA LEU A 111 -8.56 -4.27 7.06
C LEU A 111 -8.08 -4.38 8.51
N ALA A 112 -8.40 -3.40 9.34
CA ALA A 112 -7.89 -3.31 10.71
C ALA A 112 -8.07 -4.57 11.54
N PRO A 113 -9.23 -5.26 11.54
CA PRO A 113 -9.38 -6.49 12.31
C PRO A 113 -8.39 -7.59 11.89
N ALA A 114 -8.18 -7.79 10.60
CA ALA A 114 -7.24 -8.78 10.08
C ALA A 114 -5.78 -8.40 10.37
N ILE A 115 -5.43 -7.13 10.22
CA ILE A 115 -4.09 -6.59 10.45
C ILE A 115 -3.72 -6.67 11.93
N THR A 116 -4.61 -6.26 12.82
CA THR A 116 -4.37 -6.30 14.26
C THR A 116 -4.31 -7.72 14.81
N ALA A 117 -5.10 -8.64 14.26
CA ALA A 117 -5.04 -10.06 14.62
C ALA A 117 -3.69 -10.70 14.24
N GLU A 118 -3.09 -10.28 13.13
CA GLU A 118 -1.76 -10.73 12.67
C GLU A 118 -0.65 -10.27 13.61
N ASN A 119 -0.76 -9.07 14.16
CA ASN A 119 0.22 -8.43 15.04
C ASN A 119 1.66 -8.35 14.51
N ASP A 120 1.85 -8.54 13.22
CA ASP A 120 3.14 -8.38 12.53
C ASP A 120 3.02 -7.32 11.43
N TYR A 121 2.75 -6.10 11.85
CA TYR A 121 2.54 -4.98 10.96
C TYR A 121 3.24 -3.72 11.46
N GLU A 122 3.46 -2.81 10.54
CA GLU A 122 3.88 -1.45 10.81
C GLU A 122 3.20 -0.48 9.87
N MET A 123 2.99 0.72 10.33
CA MET A 123 2.46 1.81 9.53
C MET A 123 3.51 2.90 9.41
N LEU A 124 3.82 3.29 8.20
CA LEU A 124 4.79 4.32 7.87
C LEU A 124 4.08 5.50 7.21
N MET A 125 4.26 6.67 7.77
CA MET A 125 3.78 7.90 7.17
C MET A 125 4.83 8.48 6.24
N VAL A 126 4.46 8.69 4.99
CA VAL A 126 5.33 9.29 3.97
C VAL A 126 5.03 10.77 3.85
N VAL A 127 6.05 11.58 4.04
CA VAL A 127 5.97 13.04 4.04
C VAL A 127 6.93 13.61 3.01
N ASN A 128 6.44 14.55 2.22
CA ASN A 128 7.28 15.30 1.28
C ASN A 128 7.60 16.68 1.86
N CYS A 129 8.83 16.85 2.32
CA CYS A 129 9.29 18.09 2.95
C CYS A 129 9.39 19.30 2.00
N PHE A 130 9.28 19.08 0.69
CA PHE A 130 9.22 20.15 -0.31
C PHE A 130 7.83 20.75 -0.49
N ARG A 131 6.82 20.20 0.19
CA ARG A 131 5.46 20.74 0.17
C ARG A 131 5.24 21.77 1.28
N PRO A 132 4.52 22.87 1.01
CA PRO A 132 4.33 23.95 2.00
C PRO A 132 3.71 23.50 3.32
N LEU A 133 2.81 22.52 3.29
CA LEU A 133 2.08 22.05 4.48
C LEU A 133 2.80 20.93 5.25
N THR A 134 3.89 20.40 4.72
CA THR A 134 4.62 19.26 5.29
C THR A 134 6.12 19.47 5.29
N ARG A 135 6.58 20.73 5.44
CA ARG A 135 8.00 21.07 5.43
C ARG A 135 8.78 20.49 6.59
N ASP A 136 8.13 20.33 7.71
CA ASP A 136 8.70 19.81 8.95
C ASP A 136 7.66 18.97 9.72
N ALA A 137 8.07 18.35 10.81
CA ALA A 137 7.18 17.54 11.62
C ALA A 137 6.05 18.36 12.26
N GLU A 138 6.33 19.60 12.65
CA GLU A 138 5.37 20.46 13.31
C GLU A 138 4.22 20.85 12.38
N SER A 139 4.50 21.23 11.13
CA SER A 139 3.47 21.57 10.15
C SER A 139 2.72 20.36 9.60
N THR A 140 3.25 19.14 9.79
CA THR A 140 2.65 17.90 9.29
C THR A 140 1.61 17.32 10.27
N ILE A 141 1.74 17.60 11.54
CA ILE A 141 0.88 17.07 12.61
C ILE A 141 -0.45 17.83 12.70
#